data_38ee25c99c959038c9c8870cdf03bf02
#
_entry.id   38ee25c99c959038c9c8870cdf03bf02
#
_cell.length_a   1.000
_cell.length_b   1.000
_cell.length_c   1.000
_cell.angle_alpha   90.00
_cell.angle_beta   90.00
_cell.angle_gamma   90.00
#
_symmetry.space_group_name_H-M   'P 1'
#
loop_
_entity.id
_entity.type
_entity.pdbx_description
1 polymer ?
#
loop_
_entity_poly.entity_id
_entity_poly.type
_entity_poly.pdbx_seq_one_letter_code
_entity_poly.pdbx_strand_id
1 'polypeptide(L)'
;MKKIISLAFIIMFAIFSCKKEDTKPVTKSDFLTSGTWSVTDVVSDDDGDGTYETHDFPDFVACYTDNIYTFHSDGKWEMNEGASKCDPGDPQSDTALWQLINNEKDIILGVDTYSIVELSNTKLQVKLMYEDNRSSQVTFTKR
;
A
#
# COMPACT_ATOMS: atom_id res chain seq x y z
N MET A 1 41.99 -69.29 23.35
CA MET A 1 40.62 -69.06 22.89
C MET A 1 40.24 -67.61 23.26
N LYS A 2 40.40 -66.68 22.34
CA LYS A 2 40.10 -65.27 22.55
C LYS A 2 38.77 -64.95 21.82
N LYS A 3 37.76 -64.60 22.58
CA LYS A 3 36.48 -64.15 22.04
C LYS A 3 36.56 -62.68 21.67
N ILE A 4 36.41 -62.37 20.38
CA ILE A 4 36.31 -61.00 19.88
C ILE A 4 34.84 -60.60 19.93
N ILE A 5 34.51 -59.66 20.78
CA ILE A 5 33.19 -59.02 20.87
C ILE A 5 33.20 -57.83 19.90
N SER A 6 32.46 -57.96 18.80
CA SER A 6 32.28 -56.92 17.80
C SER A 6 31.17 -55.97 18.30
N LEU A 7 31.53 -54.75 18.67
CA LEU A 7 30.60 -53.70 19.10
C LEU A 7 30.12 -52.95 17.86
N ALA A 8 28.90 -53.26 17.43
CA ALA A 8 28.27 -52.54 16.32
C ALA A 8 27.75 -51.18 16.83
N PHE A 9 28.42 -50.11 16.36
CA PHE A 9 28.01 -48.73 16.66
C PHE A 9 26.93 -48.31 15.63
N ILE A 10 25.65 -48.31 16.05
CA ILE A 10 24.56 -47.82 15.24
C ILE A 10 24.53 -46.30 15.34
N ILE A 11 25.02 -45.62 14.30
CA ILE A 11 24.91 -44.16 14.17
C ILE A 11 23.49 -43.85 13.67
N MET A 12 22.66 -43.37 14.58
CA MET A 12 21.32 -42.87 14.29
C MET A 12 21.40 -41.47 13.70
N PHE A 13 21.37 -41.38 12.36
CA PHE A 13 21.26 -40.10 11.67
C PHE A 13 19.86 -39.53 11.88
N ALA A 14 19.74 -38.58 12.82
CA ALA A 14 18.56 -37.71 12.94
C ALA A 14 18.54 -36.72 11.75
N ILE A 15 17.77 -37.05 10.71
CA ILE A 15 17.45 -36.11 9.64
C ILE A 15 16.52 -35.05 10.21
N PHE A 16 17.10 -33.91 10.59
CA PHE A 16 16.35 -32.67 10.83
C PHE A 16 15.77 -32.22 9.47
N SER A 17 14.54 -32.64 9.17
CA SER A 17 13.75 -32.09 8.09
C SER A 17 13.35 -30.67 8.48
N CYS A 18 14.16 -29.69 8.10
CA CYS A 18 13.75 -28.29 8.14
C CYS A 18 12.60 -28.15 7.12
N LYS A 19 11.35 -28.10 7.59
CA LYS A 19 10.23 -27.63 6.79
C LYS A 19 10.51 -26.17 6.46
N LYS A 20 10.94 -25.89 5.21
CA LYS A 20 10.93 -24.56 4.66
C LYS A 20 9.46 -24.17 4.57
N GLU A 21 9.02 -23.26 5.44
CA GLU A 21 7.73 -22.61 5.27
C GLU A 21 7.80 -21.87 3.91
N ASP A 22 7.01 -22.30 2.94
CA ASP A 22 6.80 -21.58 1.70
C ASP A 22 6.02 -20.31 2.04
N THR A 23 6.74 -19.27 2.47
CA THR A 23 6.16 -17.94 2.61
C THR A 23 5.81 -17.44 1.23
N LYS A 24 4.49 -17.38 0.94
CA LYS A 24 3.97 -16.77 -0.29
C LYS A 24 4.60 -15.38 -0.43
N PRO A 25 5.15 -15.02 -1.61
CA PRO A 25 5.69 -13.68 -1.81
C PRO A 25 4.60 -12.63 -1.57
N VAL A 26 4.92 -11.59 -0.81
CA VAL A 26 4.02 -10.47 -0.54
C VAL A 26 3.77 -9.71 -1.83
N THR A 27 2.52 -9.47 -2.16
CA THR A 27 2.09 -8.77 -3.37
C THR A 27 1.81 -7.29 -3.09
N LYS A 28 1.71 -6.48 -4.15
CA LYS A 28 1.27 -5.09 -4.01
C LYS A 28 -0.13 -4.95 -3.42
N SER A 29 -1.04 -5.86 -3.79
CA SER A 29 -2.36 -5.93 -3.16
C SER A 29 -2.27 -6.21 -1.66
N ASP A 30 -1.36 -7.07 -1.20
CA ASP A 30 -1.16 -7.33 0.22
C ASP A 30 -0.68 -6.06 0.95
N PHE A 31 0.17 -5.24 0.32
CA PHE A 31 0.57 -3.95 0.89
C PHE A 31 -0.61 -3.01 1.05
N LEU A 32 -1.46 -2.87 0.02
CA LEU A 32 -2.62 -1.99 0.06
C LEU A 32 -3.62 -2.41 1.13
N THR A 33 -3.95 -3.71 1.19
CA THR A 33 -5.04 -4.23 2.01
C THR A 33 -4.65 -4.54 3.47
N SER A 34 -3.37 -4.41 3.84
CA SER A 34 -2.88 -4.82 5.17
C SER A 34 -3.03 -3.75 6.27
N GLY A 35 -3.80 -2.68 6.04
CA GLY A 35 -4.03 -1.64 7.04
C GLY A 35 -4.81 -0.46 6.49
N THR A 36 -4.85 0.61 7.25
CA THR A 36 -5.46 1.88 6.87
C THR A 36 -4.40 2.90 6.50
N TRP A 37 -4.78 3.89 5.72
CA TRP A 37 -3.88 4.89 5.15
C TRP A 37 -4.39 6.30 5.45
N SER A 38 -3.48 7.25 5.53
CA SER A 38 -3.80 8.68 5.57
C SER A 38 -2.97 9.42 4.55
N VAL A 39 -3.53 10.44 3.93
CA VAL A 39 -2.75 11.39 3.12
C VAL A 39 -1.82 12.16 4.04
N THR A 40 -0.55 12.23 3.67
CA THR A 40 0.48 12.93 4.43
C THR A 40 1.21 14.00 3.62
N ASP A 41 1.03 13.98 2.31
CA ASP A 41 1.59 15.01 1.44
C ASP A 41 0.84 15.05 0.10
N VAL A 42 0.71 16.24 -0.47
CA VAL A 42 0.22 16.50 -1.81
C VAL A 42 1.11 17.58 -2.42
N VAL A 43 1.70 17.28 -3.57
CA VAL A 43 2.56 18.22 -4.29
C VAL A 43 2.11 18.34 -5.74
N SER A 44 2.21 19.54 -6.30
CA SER A 44 1.76 19.84 -7.66
C SER A 44 2.90 20.41 -8.52
N ASP A 45 2.91 19.97 -9.76
CA ASP A 45 3.69 20.49 -10.87
C ASP A 45 2.73 21.33 -11.70
N ASP A 46 2.71 22.64 -11.44
CA ASP A 46 1.68 23.56 -11.95
C ASP A 46 1.98 24.09 -13.35
N ASP A 47 3.23 24.01 -13.80
CA ASP A 47 3.62 24.46 -15.14
C ASP A 47 3.96 23.31 -16.11
N GLY A 48 3.99 22.08 -15.62
CA GLY A 48 4.19 20.86 -16.42
C GLY A 48 5.63 20.62 -16.82
N ASP A 49 6.61 21.20 -16.11
CA ASP A 49 8.05 21.04 -16.40
C ASP A 49 8.64 19.77 -15.73
N GLY A 50 7.88 19.10 -14.89
CA GLY A 50 8.25 17.88 -14.17
C GLY A 50 8.83 18.14 -12.77
N THR A 51 8.92 19.40 -12.36
CA THR A 51 9.30 19.80 -11.00
C THR A 51 8.04 20.02 -10.15
N TYR A 52 8.08 19.69 -8.88
CA TYR A 52 6.95 19.86 -7.96
C TYR A 52 7.26 21.02 -7.01
N GLU A 53 6.72 22.22 -7.31
CA GLU A 53 7.00 23.46 -6.57
C GLU A 53 5.99 23.72 -5.47
N THR A 54 4.73 23.29 -5.67
CA THR A 54 3.64 23.59 -4.77
C THR A 54 3.40 22.44 -3.82
N HIS A 55 3.43 22.71 -2.51
CA HIS A 55 3.02 21.78 -1.45
C HIS A 55 1.61 22.16 -1.00
N ASP A 56 0.62 21.44 -1.54
CA ASP A 56 -0.79 21.73 -1.27
C ASP A 56 -1.26 21.22 0.10
N PHE A 57 -0.59 20.21 0.66
CA PHE A 57 -1.06 19.54 1.87
C PHE A 57 -1.13 20.44 3.11
N PRO A 58 -0.19 21.40 3.35
CA PRO A 58 -0.31 22.31 4.49
C PRO A 58 -1.53 23.23 4.44
N ASP A 59 -2.02 23.50 3.22
CA ASP A 59 -3.17 24.37 2.97
C ASP A 59 -4.50 23.58 2.91
N PHE A 60 -4.42 22.24 2.95
CA PHE A 60 -5.61 21.40 3.05
C PHE A 60 -6.38 21.73 4.32
N VAL A 61 -7.69 21.89 4.16
CA VAL A 61 -8.60 22.12 5.28
C VAL A 61 -8.44 20.99 6.30
N ALA A 62 -8.40 21.32 7.57
CA ALA A 62 -8.12 20.36 8.66
C ALA A 62 -8.97 19.08 8.61
N CYS A 63 -10.19 19.17 8.04
CA CYS A 63 -11.09 18.03 7.88
C CYS A 63 -10.62 16.99 6.85
N TYR A 64 -9.70 17.33 5.94
CA TYR A 64 -9.12 16.31 5.03
C TYR A 64 -7.90 15.60 5.63
N THR A 65 -7.28 16.22 6.65
CA THR A 65 -6.02 15.70 7.19
C THR A 65 -6.20 14.49 8.11
N ASP A 66 -7.41 14.29 8.65
CA ASP A 66 -7.74 13.16 9.52
C ASP A 66 -8.49 12.04 8.80
N ASN A 67 -8.74 12.19 7.49
CA ASN A 67 -9.36 11.17 6.66
C ASN A 67 -8.60 9.85 6.69
N ILE A 68 -9.36 8.77 6.71
CA ILE A 68 -8.83 7.40 6.73
C ILE A 68 -9.25 6.69 5.46
N TYR A 69 -8.28 6.12 4.78
CA TYR A 69 -8.49 5.35 3.56
C TYR A 69 -8.23 3.87 3.81
N THR A 70 -9.13 3.01 3.36
CA THR A 70 -9.03 1.55 3.51
C THR A 70 -9.21 0.87 2.17
N PHE A 71 -8.26 0.02 1.80
CA PHE A 71 -8.36 -0.83 0.61
C PHE A 71 -8.82 -2.21 1.05
N HIS A 72 -9.99 -2.64 0.60
CA HIS A 72 -10.54 -3.94 0.91
C HIS A 72 -10.13 -4.97 -0.14
N SER A 73 -9.94 -6.22 0.26
CA SER A 73 -9.54 -7.31 -0.64
C SER A 73 -10.61 -7.69 -1.68
N ASP A 74 -11.83 -7.20 -1.54
CA ASP A 74 -12.92 -7.36 -2.50
C ASP A 74 -12.89 -6.32 -3.63
N GLY A 75 -11.88 -5.45 -3.68
CA GLY A 75 -11.72 -4.41 -4.70
C GLY A 75 -12.44 -3.10 -4.37
N LYS A 76 -12.96 -2.93 -3.16
CA LYS A 76 -13.48 -1.65 -2.69
C LYS A 76 -12.41 -0.87 -1.96
N TRP A 77 -12.43 0.45 -2.11
CA TRP A 77 -11.73 1.34 -1.20
C TRP A 77 -12.75 2.25 -0.52
N GLU A 78 -12.49 2.58 0.70
CA GLU A 78 -13.34 3.41 1.55
C GLU A 78 -12.54 4.64 1.98
N MET A 79 -13.15 5.81 1.88
CA MET A 79 -12.70 7.03 2.53
C MET A 79 -13.64 7.29 3.71
N ASN A 80 -13.09 7.40 4.90
CA ASN A 80 -13.81 7.80 6.11
C ASN A 80 -13.32 9.19 6.54
N GLU A 81 -14.23 10.10 6.82
CA GLU A 81 -13.92 11.51 7.14
C GLU A 81 -13.29 11.72 8.54
N GLY A 82 -12.93 10.63 9.23
CA GLY A 82 -12.26 10.75 10.52
C GLY A 82 -13.16 11.37 11.60
N ALA A 83 -12.57 12.24 12.41
CA ALA A 83 -13.27 12.93 13.50
C ALA A 83 -13.89 14.26 13.05
N SER A 84 -13.40 14.84 11.95
CA SER A 84 -13.77 16.18 11.47
C SER A 84 -14.34 16.09 10.06
N LYS A 85 -15.65 16.22 9.91
CA LYS A 85 -16.27 16.30 8.59
C LYS A 85 -16.10 17.68 7.97
N CYS A 86 -15.80 17.71 6.66
CA CYS A 86 -15.75 18.97 5.91
C CYS A 86 -17.15 19.55 5.69
N ASP A 87 -18.13 18.70 5.43
CA ASP A 87 -19.56 19.07 5.41
C ASP A 87 -20.30 18.18 6.41
N PRO A 88 -20.96 18.78 7.44
CA PRO A 88 -21.74 18.00 8.39
C PRO A 88 -22.89 17.18 7.77
N GLY A 89 -23.31 17.55 6.55
CA GLY A 89 -24.36 16.84 5.80
C GLY A 89 -23.85 15.59 5.07
N ASP A 90 -22.57 15.47 4.85
CA ASP A 90 -21.99 14.32 4.11
C ASP A 90 -22.07 13.02 4.92
N PRO A 91 -22.08 11.85 4.26
CA PRO A 91 -21.95 10.57 4.94
C PRO A 91 -20.59 10.49 5.64
N GLN A 92 -20.50 9.71 6.73
CA GLN A 92 -19.25 9.50 7.45
C GLN A 92 -18.18 8.78 6.62
N SER A 93 -18.62 7.91 5.71
CA SER A 93 -17.73 7.23 4.77
C SER A 93 -18.35 7.21 3.38
N ASP A 94 -17.50 7.23 2.38
CA ASP A 94 -17.83 6.94 0.99
C ASP A 94 -17.01 5.77 0.48
N THR A 95 -17.53 5.06 -0.53
CA THR A 95 -16.87 3.88 -1.09
C THR A 95 -16.83 3.94 -2.60
N ALA A 96 -15.70 3.51 -3.16
CA ALA A 96 -15.52 3.35 -4.60
C ALA A 96 -14.80 2.02 -4.89
N LEU A 97 -14.49 1.76 -6.15
CA LEU A 97 -13.71 0.58 -6.54
C LEU A 97 -12.23 0.96 -6.69
N TRP A 98 -11.36 0.02 -6.40
CA TRP A 98 -9.95 0.11 -6.75
C TRP A 98 -9.47 -1.12 -7.50
N GLN A 99 -8.50 -0.92 -8.38
CA GLN A 99 -7.88 -2.00 -9.14
C GLN A 99 -6.45 -1.64 -9.54
N LEU A 100 -5.51 -2.58 -9.37
CA LEU A 100 -4.19 -2.48 -9.99
C LEU A 100 -4.28 -2.90 -11.45
N ILE A 101 -3.71 -2.10 -12.34
CA ILE A 101 -3.68 -2.32 -13.79
C ILE A 101 -2.26 -2.14 -14.35
N ASN A 102 -2.08 -2.40 -15.64
CA ASN A 102 -0.82 -2.20 -16.36
C ASN A 102 0.38 -2.89 -15.68
N ASN A 103 0.24 -4.18 -15.34
CA ASN A 103 1.23 -4.94 -14.55
C ASN A 103 1.57 -4.27 -13.22
N GLU A 104 0.53 -3.79 -12.54
CA GLU A 104 0.61 -3.12 -11.23
C GLU A 104 1.45 -1.83 -11.23
N LYS A 105 1.56 -1.16 -12.38
CA LYS A 105 2.20 0.16 -12.48
C LYS A 105 1.23 1.28 -12.19
N ASP A 106 -0.06 1.04 -12.41
CA ASP A 106 -1.10 2.02 -12.21
C ASP A 106 -2.18 1.45 -11.28
N ILE A 107 -2.93 2.36 -10.66
CA ILE A 107 -4.09 2.05 -9.82
C ILE A 107 -5.27 2.90 -10.24
N ILE A 108 -6.42 2.26 -10.40
CA ILE A 108 -7.71 2.95 -10.51
C ILE A 108 -8.25 3.17 -9.10
N LEU A 109 -8.68 4.39 -8.79
CA LEU A 109 -9.40 4.76 -7.58
C LEU A 109 -10.68 5.48 -8.00
N GLY A 110 -11.81 4.80 -7.87
CA GLY A 110 -13.10 5.28 -8.36
C GLY A 110 -13.13 5.38 -9.89
N VAL A 111 -13.09 6.59 -10.42
CA VAL A 111 -13.11 6.87 -11.86
C VAL A 111 -11.75 7.29 -12.41
N ASP A 112 -10.80 7.61 -11.53
CA ASP A 112 -9.50 8.16 -11.90
C ASP A 112 -8.43 7.08 -11.96
N THR A 113 -7.47 7.27 -12.86
CA THR A 113 -6.30 6.41 -13.00
C THR A 113 -5.05 7.16 -12.56
N TYR A 114 -4.31 6.57 -11.65
CA TYR A 114 -3.08 7.11 -11.11
C TYR A 114 -1.90 6.20 -11.44
N SER A 115 -0.76 6.77 -11.79
CA SER A 115 0.49 6.03 -11.88
C SER A 115 1.08 5.83 -10.49
N ILE A 116 1.48 4.59 -10.16
CA ILE A 116 2.13 4.29 -8.89
C ILE A 116 3.60 4.68 -8.98
N VAL A 117 3.98 5.71 -8.22
CA VAL A 117 5.38 6.17 -8.11
C VAL A 117 6.13 5.29 -7.11
N GLU A 118 5.51 5.00 -5.97
CA GLU A 118 6.05 4.11 -4.93
C GLU A 118 4.92 3.34 -4.25
N LEU A 119 5.14 2.06 -3.99
CA LEU A 119 4.27 1.25 -3.14
C LEU A 119 5.11 0.31 -2.29
N SER A 120 5.03 0.49 -1.00
CA SER A 120 5.70 -0.33 0.02
C SER A 120 4.72 -0.70 1.13
N ASN A 121 5.21 -1.39 2.16
CA ASN A 121 4.37 -1.73 3.32
C ASN A 121 3.89 -0.50 4.13
N THR A 122 4.55 0.66 3.97
CA THR A 122 4.26 1.86 4.77
C THR A 122 3.94 3.09 3.96
N LYS A 123 4.18 3.08 2.65
CA LYS A 123 4.01 4.25 1.79
C LYS A 123 3.37 3.85 0.47
N LEU A 124 2.38 4.61 0.05
CA LEU A 124 1.84 4.63 -1.31
C LEU A 124 1.97 6.07 -1.83
N GLN A 125 2.68 6.25 -2.93
CA GLN A 125 2.74 7.51 -3.65
C GLN A 125 2.20 7.32 -5.05
N VAL A 126 1.21 8.11 -5.41
CA VAL A 126 0.55 8.06 -6.71
C VAL A 126 0.63 9.41 -7.42
N LYS A 127 0.65 9.37 -8.75
CA LYS A 127 0.69 10.55 -9.62
C LYS A 127 -0.56 10.59 -10.49
N LEU A 128 -1.23 11.73 -10.49
CA LEU A 128 -2.30 12.06 -11.43
C LEU A 128 -1.74 13.01 -12.49
N MET A 129 -1.98 12.70 -13.76
CA MET A 129 -1.64 13.57 -14.89
C MET A 129 -2.89 14.29 -15.37
N TYR A 130 -2.78 15.58 -15.65
CA TYR A 130 -3.81 16.40 -16.28
C TYR A 130 -3.57 16.52 -17.80
N GLU A 131 -4.59 16.94 -18.56
CA GLU A 131 -4.52 17.01 -20.02
C GLU A 131 -3.49 18.03 -20.54
N ASP A 132 -3.12 19.02 -19.73
CA ASP A 132 -2.16 20.09 -20.05
C ASP A 132 -0.72 19.81 -19.58
N ASN A 133 -0.37 18.55 -19.35
CA ASN A 133 0.90 18.04 -18.81
C ASN A 133 1.19 18.39 -17.34
N ARG A 134 0.37 19.17 -16.68
CA ARG A 134 0.47 19.34 -15.22
C ARG A 134 0.24 18.02 -14.50
N SER A 135 0.71 17.93 -13.30
CA SER A 135 0.52 16.73 -12.51
C SER A 135 0.48 17.01 -11.00
N SER A 136 -0.17 16.12 -10.26
CA SER A 136 -0.10 16.11 -8.80
C SER A 136 0.37 14.76 -8.30
N GLN A 137 1.12 14.75 -7.21
CA GLN A 137 1.45 13.54 -6.48
C GLN A 137 0.79 13.58 -5.11
N VAL A 138 0.18 12.45 -4.75
CA VAL A 138 -0.42 12.24 -3.44
C VAL A 138 0.35 11.15 -2.71
N THR A 139 0.80 11.44 -1.52
CA THR A 139 1.48 10.49 -0.63
C THR A 139 0.55 10.05 0.48
N PHE A 140 0.35 8.73 0.56
CA PHE A 140 -0.34 8.08 1.66
C PHE A 140 0.68 7.36 2.52
N THR A 141 0.51 7.47 3.83
CA THR A 141 1.28 6.73 4.82
C THR A 141 0.36 5.79 5.59
N LYS A 142 0.83 4.58 5.85
CA LYS A 142 0.07 3.60 6.62
C LYS A 142 -0.01 4.01 8.09
N ARG A 143 -1.20 3.83 8.66
CA ARG A 143 -1.50 4.04 10.08
C ARG A 143 -1.28 2.78 10.90
#